data_37f8230193f1b4a9de3c8111aa8a8d7f
#
_entry.id   37f8230193f1b4a9de3c8111aa8a8d7f
#
_cell.length_a   1.000
_cell.length_b   1.000
_cell.length_c   1.000
_cell.angle_alpha   90.00
_cell.angle_beta   90.00
_cell.angle_gamma   90.00
#
_symmetry.space_group_name_H-M   'P 1'
#
loop_
_entity.id
_entity.type
_entity.pdbx_description
1 polymer ?
#
loop_
_entity_poly.entity_id
_entity_poly.type
_entity_poly.pdbx_seq_one_letter_code
_entity_poly.pdbx_strand_id
1 'polypeptide(L)'
;MKIIKTIVPSFLALALFYSCDQGIDGLTQIDPGSDASAPQVTINFPLEGTTIKVLEAVTSITVDFEVTDDIEVASIKASIDGNQIASMSNFLDYRRVLVDDLSYDKLDDGDHTFTVSATDLDGKTTTATVNFAKEPAYVPIYAGETFYMPFDGDYFDLVGLRAAEETGSPGFAGEGFVGLNAYAGAADSYVSFDTDGILQEEFTAVFWYKVNADPDRAGVLVIGPPDEDNPDAQNNRTSGFRFFRENAGGNQRFKLNVGRGDGDSWFDGGPAADISADAGWTHMAFSISGTQATVYINGEIVSQGDLAGGVDWTGCNILSIMSGAPRFTGWNHRSDHSYMDELRLFNRALPQSEIQSIMSSEAGGFVGTFDGEMFYMPFDGDNKDLFKDLDATVVGTTGFAGESVAGTDAFAGGADSYLTFPTNGLTTDEFSATFWYKVNAAPDRGGILVMGPEDTDRPEFPDIQNLRTNGFRFFREGDATRQVFKLNVGRGDGDSWFDGGDAAALDPGTAGWVHMAFTISGSDAAVYFDGEVVAQGTLDGGVDWTGCDLLSIGSGAPRFTQWNHLSDLSYIDELRLYNKALSQQEIQNIRNADL
;
A
#
# COMPACT_ATOMS: atom_id res chain seq x y z
N MET A 1 11.73 -36.13 -106.58
CA MET A 1 11.47 -35.10 -107.62
C MET A 1 10.02 -34.59 -107.43
N LYS A 2 9.91 -33.28 -107.20
CA LYS A 2 8.72 -32.43 -107.42
C LYS A 2 7.52 -32.61 -106.46
N ILE A 3 7.36 -31.77 -105.55
CA ILE A 3 6.54 -30.55 -105.45
C ILE A 3 5.06 -30.84 -105.58
N ILE A 4 4.30 -30.79 -104.48
CA ILE A 4 3.03 -30.10 -104.39
C ILE A 4 3.06 -29.33 -103.01
N LYS A 5 3.07 -28.02 -103.13
CA LYS A 5 2.98 -27.07 -102.08
C LYS A 5 1.53 -26.81 -101.71
N THR A 6 1.23 -26.96 -100.45
CA THR A 6 0.60 -26.01 -99.59
C THR A 6 -0.40 -24.99 -100.13
N ILE A 7 -1.71 -25.23 -99.91
CA ILE A 7 -2.76 -24.21 -99.84
C ILE A 7 -3.81 -24.66 -98.77
N VAL A 8 -3.45 -24.84 -97.53
CA VAL A 8 -4.46 -25.16 -96.47
C VAL A 8 -4.14 -24.52 -95.11
N PRO A 9 -3.35 -23.47 -94.96
CA PRO A 9 -3.38 -22.83 -93.66
C PRO A 9 -4.06 -21.47 -93.61
N SER A 10 -4.68 -20.92 -94.65
CA SER A 10 -5.24 -19.57 -94.57
C SER A 10 -6.75 -19.53 -94.24
N PHE A 11 -7.47 -20.65 -94.23
CA PHE A 11 -8.87 -20.67 -93.85
C PHE A 11 -9.16 -21.08 -92.42
N LEU A 12 -8.17 -21.64 -91.69
CA LEU A 12 -8.32 -22.00 -90.28
C LEU A 12 -7.96 -20.85 -89.31
N ALA A 13 -7.22 -19.84 -89.80
CA ALA A 13 -6.87 -18.66 -88.98
C ALA A 13 -8.02 -17.61 -88.93
N LEU A 14 -8.98 -17.65 -89.86
CA LEU A 14 -10.08 -16.69 -89.88
C LEU A 14 -11.28 -17.15 -89.03
N ALA A 15 -11.35 -18.45 -88.68
CA ALA A 15 -12.44 -19.00 -87.85
C ALA A 15 -12.14 -18.84 -86.35
N LEU A 16 -10.86 -18.49 -85.93
CA LEU A 16 -10.51 -18.30 -84.55
C LEU A 16 -10.72 -16.86 -84.08
N PHE A 17 -11.00 -15.92 -84.94
CA PHE A 17 -11.28 -14.51 -84.50
C PHE A 17 -12.78 -14.23 -84.35
N TYR A 18 -13.68 -15.16 -84.63
CA TYR A 18 -15.12 -14.99 -84.38
C TYR A 18 -15.60 -15.70 -83.10
N SER A 19 -14.74 -16.30 -82.30
CA SER A 19 -15.14 -17.06 -81.13
C SER A 19 -14.85 -16.33 -79.79
N CYS A 20 -14.49 -15.06 -79.84
CA CYS A 20 -14.22 -14.28 -78.59
C CYS A 20 -15.07 -13.02 -78.48
N ASP A 21 -16.21 -12.97 -79.06
CA ASP A 21 -17.19 -11.91 -78.88
C ASP A 21 -18.51 -12.45 -78.31
N GLN A 22 -18.42 -13.36 -77.38
CA GLN A 22 -19.47 -13.54 -76.36
C GLN A 22 -19.07 -12.60 -75.24
N GLY A 23 -19.63 -11.41 -75.40
CA GLY A 23 -19.37 -10.33 -74.41
C GLY A 23 -19.54 -10.84 -73.01
N ILE A 24 -18.60 -10.54 -72.18
CA ILE A 24 -18.95 -10.19 -70.82
C ILE A 24 -20.17 -9.31 -70.97
N ASP A 25 -21.34 -9.81 -70.57
CA ASP A 25 -22.57 -9.02 -70.53
C ASP A 25 -22.16 -7.66 -69.88
N GLY A 26 -22.45 -6.58 -70.65
CA GLY A 26 -22.09 -5.25 -70.11
C GLY A 26 -22.64 -5.18 -68.69
N LEU A 27 -21.80 -4.87 -67.74
CA LEU A 27 -22.23 -4.63 -66.37
C LEU A 27 -23.38 -3.66 -66.45
N THR A 28 -24.62 -4.18 -66.37
CA THR A 28 -25.80 -3.33 -66.24
C THR A 28 -25.63 -2.59 -64.93
N GLN A 29 -25.41 -1.32 -65.04
CA GLN A 29 -25.41 -0.46 -63.85
C GLN A 29 -26.82 -0.59 -63.25
N ILE A 30 -26.95 -1.36 -62.20
CA ILE A 30 -28.17 -1.42 -61.43
C ILE A 30 -28.21 -0.12 -60.63
N ASP A 31 -29.31 0.61 -60.74
CA ASP A 31 -29.57 1.77 -59.88
C ASP A 31 -29.44 1.31 -58.40
N PRO A 32 -28.57 1.85 -57.62
CA PRO A 32 -28.37 1.46 -56.21
C PRO A 32 -29.63 1.61 -55.36
N GLY A 33 -30.67 2.25 -55.88
CA GLY A 33 -31.88 2.62 -55.15
C GLY A 33 -31.74 4.00 -54.49
N SER A 34 -32.78 4.42 -53.80
CA SER A 34 -32.72 5.63 -53.01
C SER A 34 -31.98 5.35 -51.68
N ASP A 35 -31.05 6.21 -51.34
CA ASP A 35 -30.41 6.20 -50.02
C ASP A 35 -31.48 6.44 -48.93
N ALA A 36 -31.79 5.42 -48.13
CA ALA A 36 -32.92 5.42 -47.21
C ALA A 36 -32.52 5.79 -45.78
N SER A 37 -31.31 5.46 -45.37
CA SER A 37 -30.82 5.61 -44.00
C SER A 37 -29.52 6.40 -43.93
N ALA A 38 -29.26 7.00 -42.79
CA ALA A 38 -27.95 7.55 -42.46
C ALA A 38 -26.95 6.43 -42.13
N PRO A 39 -25.63 6.66 -42.27
CA PRO A 39 -24.63 5.69 -41.91
C PRO A 39 -24.77 5.22 -40.45
N GLN A 40 -24.42 3.97 -40.17
CA GLN A 40 -24.32 3.42 -38.83
C GLN A 40 -22.84 3.43 -38.40
N VAL A 41 -22.58 3.88 -37.16
CA VAL A 41 -21.25 3.93 -36.60
C VAL A 41 -21.21 3.05 -35.36
N THR A 42 -20.27 2.11 -35.31
CA THR A 42 -20.00 1.26 -34.16
C THR A 42 -18.56 1.49 -33.72
N ILE A 43 -18.35 1.91 -32.48
CA ILE A 43 -17.01 2.03 -31.88
C ILE A 43 -16.73 0.72 -31.13
N ASN A 44 -15.64 0.03 -31.51
CA ASN A 44 -15.21 -1.24 -30.96
C ASN A 44 -14.16 -1.04 -29.86
N PHE A 45 -13.32 0.01 -29.99
CA PHE A 45 -12.35 0.40 -28.97
C PHE A 45 -11.95 1.88 -29.12
N PRO A 46 -11.83 2.66 -28.01
CA PRO A 46 -12.21 2.27 -26.64
C PRO A 46 -13.73 2.10 -26.51
N LEU A 47 -14.16 1.29 -25.54
CA LEU A 47 -15.57 1.19 -25.16
C LEU A 47 -15.90 2.28 -24.14
N GLU A 48 -17.20 2.52 -23.92
CA GLU A 48 -17.66 3.44 -22.86
C GLU A 48 -17.13 2.96 -21.49
N GLY A 49 -16.45 3.86 -20.76
CA GLY A 49 -15.86 3.59 -19.45
C GLY A 49 -14.51 2.84 -19.47
N THR A 50 -13.89 2.65 -20.66
CA THR A 50 -12.53 2.07 -20.71
C THR A 50 -11.55 2.91 -19.91
N THR A 51 -10.75 2.26 -19.07
CA THR A 51 -9.63 2.90 -18.33
C THR A 51 -8.29 2.37 -18.85
N ILE A 52 -7.41 3.29 -19.24
CA ILE A 52 -6.05 2.98 -19.71
C ILE A 52 -5.06 3.19 -18.56
N LYS A 53 -4.32 2.12 -18.22
CA LYS A 53 -3.33 2.08 -17.13
C LYS A 53 -1.96 1.76 -17.70
N VAL A 54 -1.06 2.75 -17.73
CA VAL A 54 0.31 2.65 -18.25
C VAL A 54 1.24 3.58 -17.48
N LEU A 55 2.56 3.34 -17.54
CA LEU A 55 3.54 4.16 -16.80
C LEU A 55 3.76 5.54 -17.42
N GLU A 56 3.59 5.66 -18.73
CA GLU A 56 3.87 6.90 -19.45
C GLU A 56 2.80 7.96 -19.14
N ALA A 57 3.22 9.15 -18.72
CA ALA A 57 2.31 10.29 -18.51
C ALA A 57 1.56 10.67 -19.81
N VAL A 58 2.17 10.44 -20.96
CA VAL A 58 1.54 10.59 -22.28
C VAL A 58 1.80 9.31 -23.08
N THR A 59 0.76 8.71 -23.61
CA THR A 59 0.85 7.45 -24.35
C THR A 59 0.14 7.52 -25.69
N SER A 60 0.17 6.42 -26.46
CA SER A 60 -0.61 6.25 -27.68
C SER A 60 -1.77 5.30 -27.46
N ILE A 61 -2.88 5.59 -28.12
CA ILE A 61 -4.04 4.69 -28.22
C ILE A 61 -4.30 4.39 -29.69
N THR A 62 -4.58 3.14 -30.04
CA THR A 62 -5.10 2.74 -31.35
C THR A 62 -6.59 2.51 -31.22
N VAL A 63 -7.37 3.23 -32.01
CA VAL A 63 -8.83 3.15 -31.98
C VAL A 63 -9.35 2.19 -33.04
N ASP A 64 -10.48 1.53 -32.75
CA ASP A 64 -11.16 0.59 -33.61
C ASP A 64 -12.64 0.98 -33.73
N PHE A 65 -13.11 1.12 -34.97
CA PHE A 65 -14.52 1.38 -35.29
C PHE A 65 -14.94 0.89 -36.66
N GLU A 66 -16.22 0.66 -36.84
CA GLU A 66 -16.85 0.26 -38.08
C GLU A 66 -17.93 1.25 -38.49
N VAL A 67 -17.97 1.60 -39.77
CA VAL A 67 -19.03 2.40 -40.37
C VAL A 67 -19.68 1.59 -41.49
N THR A 68 -21.01 1.48 -41.48
CA THR A 68 -21.79 0.80 -42.52
C THR A 68 -22.86 1.73 -43.07
N ASP A 69 -23.20 1.55 -44.35
CA ASP A 69 -24.23 2.32 -45.03
C ASP A 69 -24.97 1.43 -46.03
N ASP A 70 -26.26 1.70 -46.31
CA ASP A 70 -27.05 0.94 -47.28
C ASP A 70 -26.67 1.24 -48.74
N ILE A 71 -26.12 2.44 -48.99
CA ILE A 71 -25.68 2.84 -50.33
C ILE A 71 -24.18 3.17 -50.34
N GLU A 72 -23.73 4.27 -49.73
CA GLU A 72 -22.33 4.70 -49.80
C GLU A 72 -21.95 5.72 -48.70
N VAL A 73 -20.91 5.43 -47.97
CA VAL A 73 -20.27 6.37 -47.04
C VAL A 73 -19.44 7.39 -47.84
N ALA A 74 -19.76 8.68 -47.73
CA ALA A 74 -19.04 9.76 -48.40
C ALA A 74 -17.83 10.25 -47.63
N SER A 75 -17.95 10.33 -46.30
CA SER A 75 -16.82 10.78 -45.44
C SER A 75 -16.96 10.28 -44.02
N ILE A 76 -15.80 10.09 -43.38
CA ILE A 76 -15.67 9.78 -41.95
C ILE A 76 -14.70 10.76 -41.31
N LYS A 77 -15.04 11.28 -40.13
CA LYS A 77 -14.16 12.08 -39.26
C LYS A 77 -14.06 11.40 -37.91
N ALA A 78 -12.84 11.27 -37.41
CA ALA A 78 -12.56 10.78 -36.07
C ALA A 78 -11.82 11.84 -35.28
N SER A 79 -12.18 12.01 -33.99
CA SER A 79 -11.56 12.98 -33.10
C SER A 79 -11.47 12.45 -31.68
N ILE A 80 -10.42 12.87 -30.95
CA ILE A 80 -10.27 12.70 -29.50
C ILE A 80 -10.27 14.09 -28.88
N ASP A 81 -11.12 14.33 -27.89
CA ASP A 81 -11.31 15.63 -27.19
C ASP A 81 -11.52 16.81 -28.17
N GLY A 82 -12.25 16.54 -29.23
CA GLY A 82 -12.49 17.51 -30.29
C GLY A 82 -11.30 17.74 -31.24
N ASN A 83 -10.14 17.15 -30.96
CA ASN A 83 -8.98 17.20 -31.85
C ASN A 83 -9.16 16.15 -32.96
N GLN A 84 -9.24 16.59 -34.21
CA GLN A 84 -9.39 15.68 -35.33
C GLN A 84 -8.14 14.82 -35.51
N ILE A 85 -8.30 13.48 -35.42
CA ILE A 85 -7.21 12.49 -35.61
C ILE A 85 -7.25 11.88 -37.01
N ALA A 86 -8.42 11.83 -37.64
CA ALA A 86 -8.55 11.39 -39.04
C ALA A 86 -9.69 12.11 -39.76
N SER A 87 -9.52 12.20 -41.10
CA SER A 87 -10.58 12.57 -42.05
C SER A 87 -10.41 11.71 -43.33
N MET A 88 -11.38 10.90 -43.63
CA MET A 88 -11.34 9.90 -44.68
C MET A 88 -12.48 10.12 -45.67
N SER A 89 -12.23 9.95 -46.98
CA SER A 89 -13.23 10.05 -48.06
C SER A 89 -12.98 9.10 -49.23
N ASN A 90 -11.95 8.25 -49.11
CA ASN A 90 -11.64 7.22 -50.09
C ASN A 90 -11.57 5.88 -49.36
N PHE A 91 -12.47 4.97 -49.74
CA PHE A 91 -12.62 3.68 -49.09
C PHE A 91 -12.47 2.55 -50.13
N LEU A 92 -12.02 1.38 -49.68
CA LEU A 92 -11.98 0.16 -50.52
C LEU A 92 -13.39 -0.41 -50.68
N ASP A 93 -14.19 -0.33 -49.61
CA ASP A 93 -15.60 -0.68 -49.60
C ASP A 93 -16.39 0.50 -49.05
N TYR A 94 -17.22 1.12 -49.87
CA TYR A 94 -18.02 2.30 -49.49
C TYR A 94 -19.25 1.98 -48.66
N ARG A 95 -19.61 0.67 -48.56
CA ARG A 95 -20.74 0.23 -47.73
C ARG A 95 -20.34 -0.28 -46.36
N ARG A 96 -19.05 -0.63 -46.21
CA ARG A 96 -18.50 -1.10 -44.95
C ARG A 96 -17.05 -0.66 -44.82
N VAL A 97 -16.81 0.25 -43.92
CA VAL A 97 -15.48 0.78 -43.63
C VAL A 97 -15.06 0.30 -42.22
N LEU A 98 -14.03 -0.51 -42.16
CA LEU A 98 -13.41 -0.93 -40.91
C LEU A 98 -12.10 -0.16 -40.72
N VAL A 99 -11.89 0.40 -39.54
CA VAL A 99 -10.67 1.15 -39.13
C VAL A 99 -10.19 0.58 -37.83
N ASP A 100 -9.05 -0.10 -37.83
CA ASP A 100 -8.45 -0.81 -36.71
C ASP A 100 -6.96 -0.45 -36.47
N ASP A 101 -6.42 0.49 -37.27
CA ASP A 101 -5.00 0.89 -37.24
C ASP A 101 -4.78 2.39 -36.98
N LEU A 102 -5.82 3.14 -36.64
CA LEU A 102 -5.75 4.57 -36.41
C LEU A 102 -5.22 4.87 -35.00
N SER A 103 -4.00 5.39 -34.92
CA SER A 103 -3.33 5.72 -33.65
C SER A 103 -3.35 7.20 -33.34
N TYR A 104 -3.50 7.54 -32.05
CA TYR A 104 -3.34 8.86 -31.46
C TYR A 104 -2.25 8.80 -30.38
N ASP A 105 -1.20 9.62 -30.50
CA ASP A 105 0.05 9.54 -29.72
C ASP A 105 0.20 10.62 -28.63
N LYS A 106 -0.91 11.28 -28.25
CA LYS A 106 -0.91 12.39 -27.29
C LYS A 106 -1.98 12.24 -26.21
N LEU A 107 -2.24 10.98 -25.83
CA LEU A 107 -3.19 10.68 -24.77
C LEU A 107 -2.49 10.96 -23.42
N ASP A 108 -2.89 12.01 -22.74
CA ASP A 108 -2.45 12.41 -21.40
C ASP A 108 -3.39 11.86 -20.30
N ASP A 109 -3.09 12.13 -19.03
CA ASP A 109 -3.92 11.68 -17.93
C ASP A 109 -5.22 12.47 -17.84
N GLY A 110 -6.32 11.79 -17.55
CA GLY A 110 -7.65 12.38 -17.37
C GLY A 110 -8.73 11.71 -18.20
N ASP A 111 -9.90 12.36 -18.21
CA ASP A 111 -11.07 11.92 -18.98
C ASP A 111 -10.95 12.33 -20.44
N HIS A 112 -11.29 11.43 -21.34
CA HIS A 112 -11.23 11.61 -22.77
C HIS A 112 -12.55 11.25 -23.46
N THR A 113 -12.77 11.85 -24.62
CA THR A 113 -13.94 11.60 -25.47
C THR A 113 -13.50 11.21 -26.87
N PHE A 114 -13.82 10.00 -27.31
CA PHE A 114 -13.62 9.57 -28.70
C PHE A 114 -14.92 9.72 -29.49
N THR A 115 -14.88 10.43 -30.61
CA THR A 115 -16.04 10.72 -31.45
C THR A 115 -15.76 10.33 -32.90
N VAL A 116 -16.67 9.56 -33.50
CA VAL A 116 -16.67 9.24 -34.92
C VAL A 116 -17.95 9.79 -35.57
N SER A 117 -17.80 10.56 -36.64
CA SER A 117 -18.89 11.11 -37.42
C SER A 117 -18.78 10.65 -38.87
N ALA A 118 -19.81 9.98 -39.39
CA ALA A 118 -19.90 9.49 -40.78
C ALA A 118 -21.03 10.19 -41.53
N THR A 119 -20.78 10.56 -42.77
CA THR A 119 -21.74 11.23 -43.66
C THR A 119 -21.85 10.47 -44.96
N ASP A 120 -23.08 10.24 -45.49
CA ASP A 120 -23.37 9.64 -46.77
C ASP A 120 -23.33 10.67 -47.93
N LEU A 121 -23.62 10.20 -49.15
CA LEU A 121 -23.66 11.07 -50.35
C LEU A 121 -24.84 12.04 -50.34
N ASP A 122 -25.95 11.72 -49.67
CA ASP A 122 -27.11 12.59 -49.51
C ASP A 122 -26.94 13.66 -48.40
N GLY A 123 -25.84 13.57 -47.64
CA GLY A 123 -25.50 14.50 -46.57
C GLY A 123 -26.10 14.15 -45.19
N LYS A 124 -26.71 12.94 -45.06
CA LYS A 124 -27.16 12.46 -43.76
C LYS A 124 -25.94 12.06 -42.91
N THR A 125 -25.95 12.38 -41.63
CA THR A 125 -24.79 12.20 -40.74
C THR A 125 -25.21 11.47 -39.50
N THR A 126 -24.38 10.49 -39.07
CA THR A 126 -24.44 9.85 -37.77
C THR A 126 -23.16 10.11 -37.02
N THR A 127 -23.29 10.37 -35.72
CA THR A 127 -22.16 10.56 -34.79
C THR A 127 -22.30 9.62 -33.63
N ALA A 128 -21.25 8.83 -33.35
CA ALA A 128 -21.10 8.03 -32.16
C ALA A 128 -19.99 8.60 -31.29
N THR A 129 -20.17 8.54 -29.99
CA THR A 129 -19.23 9.05 -28.98
C THR A 129 -19.12 8.07 -27.83
N VAL A 130 -17.91 7.85 -27.33
CA VAL A 130 -17.62 7.08 -26.12
C VAL A 130 -16.71 7.91 -25.22
N ASN A 131 -16.90 7.80 -23.91
CA ASN A 131 -16.05 8.37 -22.90
C ASN A 131 -15.14 7.29 -22.34
N PHE A 132 -13.88 7.63 -22.12
CA PHE A 132 -12.86 6.75 -21.56
C PHE A 132 -11.88 7.58 -20.76
N ALA A 133 -11.03 6.95 -19.95
CA ALA A 133 -10.04 7.66 -19.14
C ALA A 133 -8.64 7.05 -19.29
N LYS A 134 -7.62 7.87 -19.09
CA LYS A 134 -6.27 7.41 -18.81
C LYS A 134 -5.94 7.81 -17.37
N GLU A 135 -5.67 6.81 -16.52
CA GLU A 135 -5.28 7.05 -15.14
C GLU A 135 -3.79 7.43 -15.03
N PRO A 136 -3.43 8.34 -14.09
CA PRO A 136 -2.04 8.52 -13.71
C PRO A 136 -1.40 7.21 -13.28
N ALA A 137 -0.13 7.00 -13.61
CA ALA A 137 0.59 5.82 -13.16
C ALA A 137 0.62 5.77 -11.63
N TYR A 138 0.28 4.60 -11.07
CA TYR A 138 0.45 4.38 -9.64
C TYR A 138 1.94 4.43 -9.28
N VAL A 139 2.26 5.17 -8.23
CA VAL A 139 3.61 5.20 -7.64
C VAL A 139 3.54 4.47 -6.31
N PRO A 140 4.33 3.40 -6.09
CA PRO A 140 4.37 2.70 -4.81
C PRO A 140 4.55 3.66 -3.64
N ILE A 141 3.62 3.64 -2.69
CA ILE A 141 3.61 4.56 -1.53
C ILE A 141 4.37 4.00 -0.34
N TYR A 142 4.59 2.67 -0.34
CA TYR A 142 5.35 2.00 0.72
C TYR A 142 6.67 1.43 0.18
N ALA A 143 7.74 1.54 0.97
CA ALA A 143 9.04 1.03 0.58
C ALA A 143 9.03 -0.49 0.37
N GLY A 144 9.51 -0.95 -0.79
CA GLY A 144 9.55 -2.37 -1.14
C GLY A 144 8.25 -2.96 -1.66
N GLU A 145 7.21 -2.16 -1.90
CA GLU A 145 5.98 -2.59 -2.55
C GLU A 145 6.25 -3.01 -4.00
N THR A 146 5.88 -4.23 -4.35
CA THR A 146 6.13 -4.84 -5.68
C THR A 146 4.87 -5.27 -6.39
N PHE A 147 3.73 -5.21 -5.72
CA PHE A 147 2.41 -5.56 -6.23
C PHE A 147 1.34 -4.80 -5.45
N TYR A 148 0.34 -4.28 -6.15
CA TYR A 148 -0.82 -3.66 -5.53
C TYR A 148 -2.07 -3.85 -6.35
N MET A 149 -3.09 -4.42 -5.73
CA MET A 149 -4.41 -4.63 -6.33
C MET A 149 -5.50 -4.10 -5.37
N PRO A 150 -6.11 -2.94 -5.66
CA PRO A 150 -7.17 -2.36 -4.82
C PRO A 150 -8.53 -3.04 -4.99
N PHE A 151 -8.78 -3.78 -6.08
CA PHE A 151 -10.05 -4.41 -6.42
C PHE A 151 -11.24 -3.45 -6.67
N ASP A 152 -10.97 -2.20 -7.01
CA ASP A 152 -11.97 -1.14 -7.24
C ASP A 152 -12.66 -1.22 -8.62
N GLY A 153 -12.91 -2.42 -9.13
CA GLY A 153 -13.67 -2.66 -10.35
C GLY A 153 -12.91 -3.43 -11.44
N ASP A 154 -11.65 -3.76 -11.18
CA ASP A 154 -10.86 -4.66 -12.00
C ASP A 154 -9.92 -5.53 -11.16
N TYR A 155 -9.24 -6.48 -11.81
CA TYR A 155 -8.23 -7.35 -11.24
C TYR A 155 -6.85 -7.01 -11.83
N PHE A 156 -6.40 -5.77 -11.59
CA PHE A 156 -5.17 -5.23 -12.18
C PHE A 156 -4.12 -4.92 -11.12
N ASP A 157 -2.91 -5.47 -11.29
CA ASP A 157 -1.73 -5.11 -10.49
C ASP A 157 -1.18 -3.76 -10.96
N LEU A 158 -1.35 -2.72 -10.15
CA LEU A 158 -0.98 -1.35 -10.48
C LEU A 158 0.55 -1.11 -10.47
N VAL A 159 1.34 -1.94 -9.76
CA VAL A 159 2.81 -1.85 -9.73
C VAL A 159 3.41 -2.58 -10.92
N GLY A 160 2.99 -3.82 -11.15
CA GLY A 160 3.47 -4.66 -12.26
C GLY A 160 2.81 -4.36 -13.60
N LEU A 161 1.76 -3.52 -13.62
CA LEU A 161 0.97 -3.15 -14.81
C LEU A 161 0.48 -4.36 -15.61
N ARG A 162 -0.18 -5.27 -14.93
CA ARG A 162 -0.67 -6.52 -15.53
C ARG A 162 -2.05 -6.90 -14.98
N ALA A 163 -2.90 -7.38 -15.88
CA ALA A 163 -4.19 -7.94 -15.52
C ALA A 163 -4.02 -9.37 -15.00
N ALA A 164 -4.89 -9.75 -14.05
CA ALA A 164 -4.98 -11.12 -13.60
C ALA A 164 -5.53 -12.04 -14.70
N GLU A 165 -5.16 -13.32 -14.66
CA GLU A 165 -5.89 -14.38 -15.32
C GLU A 165 -7.07 -14.81 -14.43
N GLU A 166 -8.29 -14.73 -14.97
CA GLU A 166 -9.50 -15.10 -14.26
C GLU A 166 -9.85 -16.58 -14.52
N THR A 167 -10.11 -17.31 -13.44
CA THR A 167 -10.67 -18.66 -13.50
C THR A 167 -12.08 -18.64 -12.92
N GLY A 168 -13.03 -19.24 -13.62
CA GLY A 168 -14.44 -19.25 -13.23
C GLY A 168 -15.10 -17.89 -13.46
N SER A 169 -15.79 -17.37 -12.46
CA SER A 169 -16.48 -16.08 -12.50
C SER A 169 -16.34 -15.40 -11.16
N PRO A 170 -15.14 -14.89 -10.81
CA PRO A 170 -14.97 -14.06 -9.63
C PRO A 170 -15.80 -12.78 -9.79
N GLY A 171 -16.19 -12.16 -8.70
CA GLY A 171 -17.06 -10.98 -8.71
C GLY A 171 -16.51 -9.84 -7.87
N PHE A 172 -17.31 -8.77 -7.84
CA PHE A 172 -17.06 -7.61 -7.00
C PHE A 172 -18.17 -7.48 -5.95
N ALA A 173 -17.79 -7.09 -4.73
CA ALA A 173 -18.67 -7.09 -3.56
C ALA A 173 -19.71 -5.96 -3.57
N GLY A 174 -19.48 -4.88 -4.34
CA GLY A 174 -20.28 -3.65 -4.30
C GLY A 174 -20.03 -2.84 -3.02
N GLU A 175 -19.03 -3.21 -2.24
CA GLU A 175 -18.51 -2.51 -1.07
C GLU A 175 -17.00 -2.81 -0.95
N GLY A 176 -16.18 -1.85 -0.53
CA GLY A 176 -14.76 -1.99 -0.21
C GLY A 176 -14.48 -1.64 1.25
N PHE A 177 -13.32 -1.98 1.77
CA PHE A 177 -12.79 -1.37 2.98
C PHE A 177 -12.24 0.02 2.64
N VAL A 178 -11.48 0.11 1.56
CA VAL A 178 -11.06 1.35 0.90
C VAL A 178 -11.75 1.42 -0.45
N GLY A 179 -12.01 2.62 -0.96
CA GLY A 179 -12.64 2.79 -2.26
C GLY A 179 -14.10 2.33 -2.32
N LEU A 180 -14.51 1.86 -3.48
CA LEU A 180 -15.92 1.55 -3.77
C LEU A 180 -16.23 0.06 -3.83
N ASN A 181 -15.20 -0.80 -3.94
CA ASN A 181 -15.40 -2.20 -4.22
C ASN A 181 -14.32 -3.08 -3.58
N ALA A 182 -14.51 -4.39 -3.64
CA ALA A 182 -13.57 -5.41 -3.20
C ALA A 182 -13.79 -6.68 -4.05
N TYR A 183 -12.81 -7.57 -4.08
CA TYR A 183 -12.98 -8.91 -4.61
C TYR A 183 -14.09 -9.65 -3.86
N ALA A 184 -15.02 -10.26 -4.58
CA ALA A 184 -16.02 -11.17 -4.02
C ALA A 184 -15.79 -12.58 -4.55
N GLY A 185 -15.50 -13.50 -3.64
CA GLY A 185 -15.26 -14.89 -4.00
C GLY A 185 -16.52 -15.63 -4.44
N ALA A 186 -16.34 -16.60 -5.32
CA ALA A 186 -17.38 -17.48 -5.83
C ALA A 186 -16.89 -18.92 -5.99
N ALA A 187 -17.82 -19.87 -6.13
CA ALA A 187 -17.50 -21.27 -6.31
C ALA A 187 -16.64 -21.49 -7.57
N ASP A 188 -15.59 -22.29 -7.45
CA ASP A 188 -14.64 -22.63 -8.52
C ASP A 188 -14.03 -21.40 -9.23
N SER A 189 -13.95 -20.26 -8.52
CA SER A 189 -13.52 -18.99 -9.06
C SER A 189 -12.35 -18.40 -8.27
N TYR A 190 -11.39 -17.80 -8.99
CA TYR A 190 -10.22 -17.13 -8.41
C TYR A 190 -9.49 -16.32 -9.47
N VAL A 191 -8.55 -15.50 -9.07
CA VAL A 191 -7.64 -14.80 -9.98
C VAL A 191 -6.21 -15.26 -9.75
N SER A 192 -5.38 -15.18 -10.81
CA SER A 192 -3.99 -15.62 -10.73
C SER A 192 -3.06 -14.76 -11.58
N PHE A 193 -1.77 -14.79 -11.21
CA PHE A 193 -0.67 -14.13 -11.92
C PHE A 193 0.51 -15.08 -12.08
N ASP A 194 1.28 -14.89 -13.13
CA ASP A 194 2.64 -15.40 -13.18
C ASP A 194 3.47 -14.77 -12.07
N THR A 195 4.42 -15.53 -11.52
CA THR A 195 5.24 -15.08 -10.39
C THR A 195 6.44 -14.22 -10.78
N ASP A 196 6.58 -13.84 -12.05
CA ASP A 196 7.65 -12.96 -12.53
C ASP A 196 7.63 -11.63 -11.77
N GLY A 197 8.77 -11.28 -11.15
CA GLY A 197 8.91 -10.08 -10.32
C GLY A 197 8.33 -10.18 -8.89
N ILE A 198 7.59 -11.25 -8.55
CA ILE A 198 6.97 -11.44 -7.22
C ILE A 198 7.89 -12.21 -6.26
N LEU A 199 8.62 -13.22 -6.76
CA LEU A 199 9.43 -14.10 -5.91
C LEU A 199 10.69 -13.39 -5.42
N GLN A 200 10.81 -13.23 -4.11
CA GLN A 200 11.91 -12.52 -3.45
C GLN A 200 12.47 -13.35 -2.30
N GLU A 201 13.69 -13.05 -1.85
CA GLU A 201 14.32 -13.71 -0.70
C GLU A 201 13.53 -13.47 0.59
N GLU A 202 13.01 -12.28 0.76
CA GLU A 202 12.07 -11.90 1.81
C GLU A 202 10.72 -11.51 1.17
N PHE A 203 9.64 -11.71 1.90
CA PHE A 203 8.30 -11.52 1.36
C PHE A 203 7.32 -11.08 2.44
N THR A 204 6.44 -10.16 2.11
CA THR A 204 5.27 -9.82 2.93
C THR A 204 4.04 -9.68 2.04
N ALA A 205 2.91 -10.16 2.52
CA ALA A 205 1.59 -9.83 1.99
C ALA A 205 0.76 -9.12 3.07
N VAL A 206 0.04 -8.07 2.68
CA VAL A 206 -0.95 -7.38 3.51
C VAL A 206 -2.23 -7.19 2.71
N PHE A 207 -3.39 -7.29 3.35
CA PHE A 207 -4.70 -7.10 2.71
C PHE A 207 -5.81 -6.99 3.75
N TRP A 208 -6.93 -6.39 3.37
CA TRP A 208 -8.16 -6.46 4.14
C TRP A 208 -8.99 -7.66 3.71
N TYR A 209 -9.64 -8.28 4.68
CA TYR A 209 -10.37 -9.51 4.46
C TYR A 209 -11.66 -9.56 5.28
N LYS A 210 -12.76 -9.93 4.63
CA LYS A 210 -14.06 -10.09 5.27
C LYS A 210 -14.52 -11.53 5.11
N VAL A 211 -14.47 -12.27 6.22
CA VAL A 211 -14.70 -13.72 6.26
C VAL A 211 -16.09 -14.10 5.78
N ASN A 212 -16.15 -15.08 4.86
CA ASN A 212 -17.31 -15.93 4.64
C ASN A 212 -16.94 -17.36 5.10
N ALA A 213 -17.65 -17.90 6.10
CA ALA A 213 -17.34 -19.21 6.65
C ALA A 213 -17.75 -20.41 5.75
N ASP A 214 -18.44 -20.16 4.65
CA ASP A 214 -18.77 -21.15 3.62
C ASP A 214 -18.00 -20.85 2.33
N PRO A 215 -17.13 -21.77 1.87
CA PRO A 215 -16.83 -23.11 2.41
C PRO A 215 -16.07 -23.06 3.75
N ASP A 216 -16.11 -24.13 4.53
CA ASP A 216 -15.48 -24.25 5.84
C ASP A 216 -13.95 -24.29 5.82
N ARG A 217 -13.35 -24.32 4.64
CA ARG A 217 -11.91 -24.20 4.36
C ARG A 217 -11.67 -23.67 2.96
N ALA A 218 -10.64 -22.87 2.81
CA ALA A 218 -10.26 -22.29 1.52
C ALA A 218 -8.79 -21.86 1.50
N GLY A 219 -8.19 -21.80 0.32
CA GLY A 219 -6.94 -21.08 0.09
C GLY A 219 -7.22 -19.58 -0.03
N VAL A 220 -6.33 -18.77 0.52
CA VAL A 220 -6.42 -17.29 0.45
C VAL A 220 -5.38 -16.73 -0.50
N LEU A 221 -4.09 -16.98 -0.21
CA LEU A 221 -2.96 -16.67 -1.09
C LEU A 221 -2.05 -17.88 -1.18
N VAL A 222 -1.78 -18.35 -2.38
CA VAL A 222 -0.96 -19.55 -2.59
C VAL A 222 0.04 -19.35 -3.71
N ILE A 223 1.31 -19.59 -3.42
CA ILE A 223 2.37 -19.79 -4.41
C ILE A 223 3.00 -21.15 -4.14
N GLY A 224 3.01 -22.03 -5.13
CA GLY A 224 3.59 -23.36 -4.96
C GLY A 224 3.90 -24.05 -6.28
N PRO A 225 4.77 -25.08 -6.26
CA PRO A 225 5.04 -25.89 -7.42
C PRO A 225 3.87 -26.83 -7.72
N PRO A 226 3.76 -27.34 -8.94
CA PRO A 226 2.83 -28.44 -9.24
C PRO A 226 3.20 -29.71 -8.45
N ASP A 227 2.21 -30.48 -8.06
CA ASP A 227 2.36 -31.83 -7.51
C ASP A 227 2.15 -32.84 -8.65
N GLU A 228 3.23 -33.18 -9.35
CA GLU A 228 3.17 -34.06 -10.53
C GLU A 228 2.80 -35.50 -10.14
N ASP A 229 3.10 -35.89 -8.88
CA ASP A 229 2.75 -37.21 -8.35
C ASP A 229 1.26 -37.31 -7.99
N ASN A 230 0.59 -36.18 -7.72
CA ASN A 230 -0.83 -36.11 -7.34
C ASN A 230 -1.58 -35.02 -8.13
N PRO A 231 -1.73 -35.16 -9.44
CA PRO A 231 -2.29 -34.09 -10.29
C PRO A 231 -3.73 -33.68 -9.93
N ASP A 232 -4.53 -34.62 -9.41
CA ASP A 232 -5.93 -34.37 -9.02
C ASP A 232 -6.09 -33.84 -7.60
N ALA A 233 -5.02 -33.91 -6.78
CA ALA A 233 -5.03 -33.55 -5.37
C ALA A 233 -3.74 -32.81 -4.96
N GLN A 234 -3.49 -31.71 -5.63
CA GLN A 234 -2.29 -30.90 -5.50
C GLN A 234 -1.98 -30.53 -4.05
N ASN A 235 -0.81 -30.92 -3.56
CA ASN A 235 -0.36 -30.66 -2.19
C ASN A 235 1.17 -30.70 -2.03
N ASN A 236 1.92 -30.32 -3.05
CA ASN A 236 3.37 -30.21 -2.92
C ASN A 236 3.74 -28.96 -2.10
N ARG A 237 4.25 -29.17 -0.88
CA ARG A 237 4.55 -28.13 0.09
C ARG A 237 6.04 -27.85 0.26
N THR A 238 6.89 -28.48 -0.54
CA THR A 238 8.35 -28.31 -0.40
C THR A 238 8.84 -26.91 -0.77
N SER A 239 8.09 -26.17 -1.59
CA SER A 239 8.48 -24.84 -2.08
C SER A 239 7.30 -23.87 -2.04
N GLY A 240 7.55 -22.57 -1.96
CA GLY A 240 6.54 -21.52 -1.90
C GLY A 240 5.82 -21.45 -0.56
N PHE A 241 4.66 -20.80 -0.56
CA PHE A 241 3.82 -20.69 0.64
C PHE A 241 2.35 -20.97 0.33
N ARG A 242 1.57 -21.25 1.40
CA ARG A 242 0.12 -21.37 1.41
C ARG A 242 -0.40 -20.64 2.62
N PHE A 243 -1.11 -19.54 2.38
CA PHE A 243 -1.91 -18.86 3.38
C PHE A 243 -3.36 -19.25 3.17
N PHE A 244 -3.99 -19.85 4.15
CA PHE A 244 -5.29 -20.50 4.02
C PHE A 244 -6.05 -20.49 5.33
N ARG A 245 -7.34 -20.83 5.29
CA ARG A 245 -8.22 -20.92 6.46
C ARG A 245 -8.93 -22.26 6.57
N GLU A 246 -9.28 -22.64 7.80
CA GLU A 246 -10.07 -23.83 8.14
C GLU A 246 -11.02 -23.56 9.30
N ASN A 247 -12.14 -24.28 9.33
CA ASN A 247 -13.09 -24.19 10.44
C ASN A 247 -12.44 -24.57 11.79
N ALA A 248 -12.66 -23.76 12.80
CA ALA A 248 -12.20 -23.95 14.18
C ALA A 248 -13.34 -23.64 15.16
N GLY A 249 -14.29 -24.59 15.30
CA GLY A 249 -15.39 -24.46 16.25
C GLY A 249 -16.40 -23.36 15.91
N GLY A 250 -16.57 -23.04 14.63
CA GLY A 250 -17.45 -21.99 14.13
C GLY A 250 -16.70 -20.72 13.68
N ASN A 251 -15.49 -20.53 14.20
CA ASN A 251 -14.56 -19.52 13.68
C ASN A 251 -13.77 -20.06 12.48
N GLN A 252 -13.07 -19.18 11.78
CA GLN A 252 -12.13 -19.52 10.73
C GLN A 252 -10.70 -19.28 11.24
N ARG A 253 -9.88 -20.35 11.29
CA ARG A 253 -8.48 -20.30 11.71
C ARG A 253 -7.58 -20.12 10.51
N PHE A 254 -6.76 -19.09 10.55
CA PHE A 254 -5.78 -18.79 9.51
C PHE A 254 -4.43 -19.41 9.82
N LYS A 255 -3.82 -19.97 8.79
CA LYS A 255 -2.54 -20.70 8.89
C LYS A 255 -1.63 -20.32 7.73
N LEU A 256 -0.34 -20.25 8.03
CA LEU A 256 0.70 -20.13 7.01
C LEU A 256 1.54 -21.40 6.99
N ASN A 257 1.74 -21.95 5.79
CA ASN A 257 2.69 -23.02 5.53
C ASN A 257 3.76 -22.51 4.55
N VAL A 258 5.04 -22.72 4.86
CA VAL A 258 6.17 -22.27 4.04
C VAL A 258 7.07 -23.43 3.69
N GLY A 259 7.34 -23.64 2.40
CA GLY A 259 8.25 -24.64 1.88
C GLY A 259 9.70 -24.17 1.91
N ARG A 260 10.63 -25.06 2.32
CA ARG A 260 12.06 -24.80 2.54
C ARG A 260 12.98 -25.59 1.62
N GLY A 261 12.44 -26.24 0.58
CA GLY A 261 13.16 -27.13 -0.32
C GLY A 261 13.30 -28.56 0.21
N ASP A 262 13.70 -28.73 1.45
CA ASP A 262 13.86 -30.04 2.12
C ASP A 262 12.65 -30.47 2.99
N GLY A 263 11.64 -29.61 3.06
CA GLY A 263 10.44 -29.81 3.85
C GLY A 263 9.61 -28.55 3.94
N ASP A 264 8.74 -28.48 4.94
CA ASP A 264 7.86 -27.34 5.17
C ASP A 264 7.81 -26.94 6.65
N SER A 265 7.47 -25.69 6.91
CA SER A 265 7.23 -25.13 8.25
C SER A 265 5.79 -24.65 8.37
N TRP A 266 5.22 -24.76 9.57
CA TRP A 266 3.84 -24.42 9.86
C TRP A 266 3.77 -23.31 10.92
N PHE A 267 2.95 -22.32 10.63
CA PHE A 267 2.67 -21.18 11.51
C PHE A 267 1.17 -21.17 11.77
N ASP A 268 0.77 -21.84 12.84
CA ASP A 268 -0.63 -21.97 13.31
C ASP A 268 -0.72 -21.32 14.69
N GLY A 269 -1.34 -20.17 14.77
CA GLY A 269 -1.50 -19.39 16.01
C GLY A 269 -2.54 -19.96 16.98
N GLY A 270 -3.15 -21.10 16.64
CA GLY A 270 -4.24 -21.65 17.44
C GLY A 270 -5.40 -20.65 17.56
N PRO A 271 -6.02 -20.53 18.75
CA PRO A 271 -7.14 -19.61 18.96
C PRO A 271 -6.84 -18.12 18.71
N ALA A 272 -5.57 -17.70 18.78
CA ALA A 272 -5.19 -16.32 18.47
C ALA A 272 -5.35 -15.99 16.97
N ALA A 273 -5.31 -17.00 16.10
CA ALA A 273 -5.51 -16.87 14.66
C ALA A 273 -6.96 -17.19 14.22
N ASP A 274 -7.92 -17.21 15.14
CA ASP A 274 -9.34 -17.49 14.88
C ASP A 274 -10.11 -16.19 14.66
N ILE A 275 -10.77 -16.08 13.50
CA ILE A 275 -11.66 -14.95 13.16
C ILE A 275 -13.11 -15.45 13.12
N SER A 276 -14.01 -14.74 13.79
CA SER A 276 -15.45 -15.00 13.69
C SER A 276 -15.97 -14.64 12.30
N ALA A 277 -16.96 -15.39 11.81
CA ALA A 277 -17.66 -15.04 10.58
C ALA A 277 -18.34 -13.66 10.63
N ASP A 278 -18.63 -13.16 11.83
CA ASP A 278 -19.28 -11.86 12.06
C ASP A 278 -18.25 -10.72 12.32
N ALA A 279 -16.95 -10.97 12.18
CA ALA A 279 -15.89 -10.01 12.53
C ALA A 279 -15.85 -8.75 11.64
N GLY A 280 -16.54 -8.73 10.50
CA GLY A 280 -16.45 -7.64 9.54
C GLY A 280 -15.07 -7.63 8.83
N TRP A 281 -14.63 -6.46 8.38
CA TRP A 281 -13.32 -6.30 7.76
C TRP A 281 -12.20 -6.48 8.80
N THR A 282 -11.22 -7.27 8.46
CA THR A 282 -10.09 -7.62 9.31
C THR A 282 -8.81 -7.45 8.50
N HIS A 283 -7.84 -6.72 9.03
CA HIS A 283 -6.54 -6.58 8.38
C HIS A 283 -5.70 -7.84 8.60
N MET A 284 -5.23 -8.43 7.52
CA MET A 284 -4.46 -9.67 7.49
C MET A 284 -3.07 -9.39 6.94
N ALA A 285 -2.05 -9.97 7.56
CA ALA A 285 -0.71 -9.94 7.00
C ALA A 285 0.09 -11.18 7.37
N PHE A 286 1.08 -11.49 6.57
CA PHE A 286 2.16 -12.39 6.95
C PHE A 286 3.48 -11.92 6.34
N SER A 287 4.58 -12.11 7.08
CA SER A 287 5.93 -11.83 6.62
C SER A 287 6.79 -13.08 6.66
N ILE A 288 7.68 -13.22 5.68
CA ILE A 288 8.67 -14.31 5.55
C ILE A 288 10.03 -13.66 5.36
N SER A 289 10.97 -13.96 6.29
CA SER A 289 12.38 -13.58 6.16
C SER A 289 13.26 -14.82 5.93
N GLY A 290 14.58 -14.63 5.79
CA GLY A 290 15.52 -15.74 5.68
C GLY A 290 15.58 -16.64 6.92
N THR A 291 15.04 -16.22 8.06
CA THR A 291 15.13 -16.93 9.35
C THR A 291 13.83 -17.11 10.09
N GLN A 292 12.77 -16.38 9.73
CA GLN A 292 11.52 -16.33 10.50
C GLN A 292 10.32 -16.13 9.58
N ALA A 293 9.15 -16.64 9.99
CA ALA A 293 7.88 -16.22 9.41
C ALA A 293 6.88 -15.87 10.52
N THR A 294 6.05 -14.86 10.23
CA THR A 294 5.12 -14.27 11.20
C THR A 294 3.77 -14.05 10.52
N VAL A 295 2.68 -14.30 11.23
CA VAL A 295 1.29 -14.03 10.81
C VAL A 295 0.71 -12.97 11.74
N TYR A 296 0.04 -11.99 11.14
CA TYR A 296 -0.57 -10.87 11.85
C TYR A 296 -2.08 -10.80 11.54
N ILE A 297 -2.86 -10.45 12.55
CA ILE A 297 -4.29 -10.12 12.43
C ILE A 297 -4.51 -8.78 13.12
N ASN A 298 -5.09 -7.81 12.44
CA ASN A 298 -5.28 -6.43 12.91
C ASN A 298 -3.98 -5.82 13.49
N GLY A 299 -2.86 -6.06 12.79
CA GLY A 299 -1.55 -5.56 13.19
C GLY A 299 -0.91 -6.27 14.38
N GLU A 300 -1.56 -7.29 14.98
CA GLU A 300 -1.03 -8.03 16.11
C GLU A 300 -0.48 -9.39 15.70
N ILE A 301 0.66 -9.79 16.28
CA ILE A 301 1.28 -11.09 16.01
C ILE A 301 0.41 -12.22 16.60
N VAL A 302 -0.11 -13.10 15.74
CA VAL A 302 -0.91 -14.26 16.16
C VAL A 302 -0.14 -15.57 16.03
N SER A 303 0.89 -15.61 15.20
CA SER A 303 1.81 -16.75 15.06
C SER A 303 3.17 -16.27 14.58
N GLN A 304 4.23 -16.76 15.20
CA GLN A 304 5.60 -16.46 14.80
C GLN A 304 6.48 -17.67 15.08
N GLY A 305 7.47 -17.92 14.25
CA GLY A 305 8.41 -19.02 14.46
C GLY A 305 9.60 -19.00 13.51
N ASP A 306 10.59 -19.81 13.84
CA ASP A 306 11.82 -19.94 13.05
C ASP A 306 11.55 -20.61 11.70
N LEU A 307 12.18 -20.05 10.67
CA LEU A 307 12.20 -20.56 9.31
C LEU A 307 13.66 -20.76 8.88
N ALA A 308 14.22 -21.93 9.10
CA ALA A 308 15.61 -22.20 8.75
C ALA A 308 15.81 -22.22 7.23
N GLY A 309 16.59 -21.29 6.71
CA GLY A 309 16.96 -21.20 5.30
C GLY A 309 16.00 -20.41 4.41
N GLY A 310 14.99 -19.76 4.99
CA GLY A 310 14.03 -18.97 4.22
C GLY A 310 13.05 -19.82 3.40
N VAL A 311 12.34 -19.17 2.48
CA VAL A 311 11.41 -19.82 1.56
C VAL A 311 12.17 -20.33 0.31
N ASP A 312 11.87 -21.54 -0.11
CA ASP A 312 12.32 -22.06 -1.41
C ASP A 312 11.27 -21.80 -2.49
N TRP A 313 11.68 -21.25 -3.63
CA TRP A 313 10.79 -20.91 -4.73
C TRP A 313 10.85 -21.87 -5.92
N THR A 314 11.55 -23.01 -5.77
CA THR A 314 11.75 -23.96 -6.87
C THR A 314 10.41 -24.45 -7.44
N GLY A 315 10.21 -24.24 -8.74
CA GLY A 315 9.01 -24.64 -9.47
C GLY A 315 7.75 -23.78 -9.21
N CYS A 316 7.86 -22.72 -8.40
CA CYS A 316 6.76 -21.80 -8.13
C CYS A 316 6.58 -20.82 -9.30
N ASN A 317 5.47 -20.90 -10.01
CA ASN A 317 5.23 -20.11 -11.23
C ASN A 317 3.86 -19.45 -11.28
N ILE A 318 2.99 -19.64 -10.29
CA ILE A 318 1.65 -19.04 -10.21
C ILE A 318 1.43 -18.55 -8.78
N LEU A 319 1.01 -17.28 -8.65
CA LEU A 319 0.32 -16.74 -7.49
C LEU A 319 -1.18 -16.93 -7.70
N SER A 320 -1.83 -17.66 -6.81
CA SER A 320 -3.28 -17.80 -6.75
C SER A 320 -3.86 -16.96 -5.63
N ILE A 321 -4.86 -16.15 -5.92
CA ILE A 321 -5.54 -15.23 -5.02
C ILE A 321 -6.97 -15.72 -4.82
N MET A 322 -7.40 -15.86 -3.57
CA MET A 322 -8.70 -16.34 -3.13
C MET A 322 -8.99 -17.80 -3.54
N SER A 323 -7.94 -18.61 -3.71
CA SER A 323 -8.04 -20.07 -3.87
C SER A 323 -6.73 -20.78 -3.57
N GLY A 324 -6.83 -22.03 -3.13
CA GLY A 324 -5.70 -22.97 -3.15
C GLY A 324 -5.45 -23.59 -4.52
N ALA A 325 -6.42 -23.53 -5.43
CA ALA A 325 -6.22 -24.00 -6.79
C ALA A 325 -5.28 -23.04 -7.58
N PRO A 326 -4.46 -23.56 -8.50
CA PRO A 326 -4.33 -24.96 -8.89
C PRO A 326 -3.29 -25.75 -8.06
N ARG A 327 -2.65 -25.17 -7.01
CA ARG A 327 -1.46 -25.73 -6.37
C ARG A 327 -1.69 -26.36 -4.97
N PHE A 328 -2.84 -26.08 -4.33
CA PHE A 328 -3.13 -26.54 -2.97
C PHE A 328 -4.59 -27.00 -2.83
N THR A 329 -4.95 -28.12 -3.45
CA THR A 329 -6.33 -28.65 -3.48
C THR A 329 -6.51 -29.97 -2.73
N GLY A 330 -5.42 -30.59 -2.29
CA GLY A 330 -5.43 -31.94 -1.72
C GLY A 330 -6.29 -32.11 -0.46
N TRP A 331 -6.57 -31.02 0.27
CA TRP A 331 -7.41 -30.99 1.47
C TRP A 331 -8.68 -30.15 1.28
N ASN A 332 -9.12 -29.96 0.04
CA ASN A 332 -10.25 -29.11 -0.32
C ASN A 332 -10.05 -27.61 0.00
N HIS A 333 -8.83 -27.11 0.05
CA HIS A 333 -8.55 -25.68 0.09
C HIS A 333 -8.70 -25.10 -1.32
N ARG A 334 -9.94 -25.01 -1.79
CA ARG A 334 -10.28 -24.47 -3.11
C ARG A 334 -10.66 -22.99 -2.99
N SER A 335 -11.58 -22.54 -3.84
CA SER A 335 -12.02 -21.14 -3.88
C SER A 335 -12.59 -20.68 -2.57
N ASP A 336 -12.22 -19.47 -2.19
CA ASP A 336 -12.69 -18.75 -1.03
C ASP A 336 -13.85 -17.85 -1.44
N HIS A 337 -14.96 -17.86 -0.69
CA HIS A 337 -16.12 -17.02 -0.95
C HIS A 337 -16.12 -15.74 -0.11
N SER A 338 -15.03 -15.46 0.54
CA SER A 338 -14.82 -14.23 1.31
C SER A 338 -14.57 -13.03 0.40
N TYR A 339 -14.50 -11.84 1.00
CA TYR A 339 -14.08 -10.63 0.30
C TYR A 339 -12.62 -10.33 0.61
N MET A 340 -11.92 -9.76 -0.35
CA MET A 340 -10.53 -9.27 -0.20
C MET A 340 -10.42 -7.88 -0.80
N ASP A 341 -9.63 -7.02 -0.13
CA ASP A 341 -9.41 -5.64 -0.54
C ASP A 341 -7.97 -5.22 -0.27
N GLU A 342 -7.46 -4.24 -1.01
CA GLU A 342 -6.14 -3.63 -0.78
C GLU A 342 -4.97 -4.62 -0.73
N LEU A 343 -4.92 -5.61 -1.62
CA LEU A 343 -3.82 -6.58 -1.61
C LEU A 343 -2.51 -5.95 -2.06
N ARG A 344 -1.52 -5.96 -1.15
CA ARG A 344 -0.14 -5.51 -1.42
C ARG A 344 0.87 -6.61 -1.12
N LEU A 345 1.89 -6.72 -1.98
CA LEU A 345 3.03 -7.60 -1.75
C LEU A 345 4.32 -6.78 -1.72
N PHE A 346 5.26 -7.22 -0.87
CA PHE A 346 6.53 -6.54 -0.62
C PHE A 346 7.71 -7.48 -0.82
N ASN A 347 8.83 -6.94 -1.28
CA ASN A 347 10.10 -7.66 -1.44
C ASN A 347 10.96 -7.68 -0.17
N ARG A 348 10.37 -7.47 0.98
CA ARG A 348 11.01 -7.49 2.30
C ARG A 348 10.06 -8.01 3.37
N ALA A 349 10.61 -8.51 4.47
CA ALA A 349 9.83 -8.88 5.65
C ALA A 349 9.52 -7.63 6.47
N LEU A 350 8.27 -7.14 6.39
CA LEU A 350 7.82 -5.98 7.14
C LEU A 350 7.77 -6.27 8.64
N PRO A 351 8.29 -5.37 9.50
CA PRO A 351 8.07 -5.43 10.93
C PRO A 351 6.63 -5.06 11.30
N GLN A 352 6.21 -5.43 12.51
CA GLN A 352 4.86 -5.18 13.01
C GLN A 352 4.43 -3.71 12.92
N SER A 353 5.33 -2.78 13.24
CA SER A 353 5.05 -1.33 13.20
C SER A 353 4.69 -0.83 11.80
N GLU A 354 5.36 -1.33 10.76
CA GLU A 354 5.03 -0.95 9.38
C GLU A 354 3.69 -1.56 8.93
N ILE A 355 3.40 -2.81 9.31
CA ILE A 355 2.09 -3.43 9.05
C ILE A 355 0.97 -2.63 9.74
N GLN A 356 1.18 -2.18 10.98
CA GLN A 356 0.24 -1.32 11.71
C GLN A 356 0.08 0.06 11.04
N SER A 357 1.16 0.63 10.50
CA SER A 357 1.13 1.89 9.76
C SER A 357 0.31 1.77 8.46
N ILE A 358 0.51 0.70 7.68
CA ILE A 358 -0.28 0.43 6.47
C ILE A 358 -1.77 0.29 6.84
N MET A 359 -2.08 -0.54 7.82
CA MET A 359 -3.45 -0.75 8.32
C MET A 359 -4.12 0.58 8.72
N SER A 360 -3.43 1.41 9.47
CA SER A 360 -3.96 2.70 9.93
C SER A 360 -4.18 3.68 8.78
N SER A 361 -3.25 3.74 7.83
CA SER A 361 -3.36 4.55 6.62
C SER A 361 -4.59 4.19 5.80
N GLU A 362 -4.78 2.91 5.52
CA GLU A 362 -5.92 2.42 4.73
C GLU A 362 -7.26 2.58 5.46
N ALA A 363 -7.25 2.54 6.79
CA ALA A 363 -8.42 2.86 7.62
C ALA A 363 -8.77 4.36 7.66
N GLY A 364 -8.07 5.20 6.89
CA GLY A 364 -8.21 6.65 6.93
C GLY A 364 -7.51 7.27 8.13
N GLY A 365 -6.61 6.54 8.79
CA GLY A 365 -5.76 7.01 9.86
C GLY A 365 -4.58 7.85 9.37
N PHE A 366 -3.89 8.46 10.32
CA PHE A 366 -2.69 9.26 10.04
C PHE A 366 -1.55 8.38 9.49
N VAL A 367 -0.91 8.84 8.43
CA VAL A 367 0.33 8.24 7.88
C VAL A 367 1.50 9.10 8.33
N GLY A 368 2.50 8.48 8.97
CA GLY A 368 3.73 9.15 9.37
C GLY A 368 4.42 9.85 8.19
N THR A 369 4.94 11.03 8.46
CA THR A 369 5.69 11.82 7.46
C THR A 369 7.13 11.33 7.32
N PHE A 370 7.68 10.73 8.39
CA PHE A 370 9.09 10.34 8.47
C PHE A 370 9.25 8.85 8.70
N ASP A 371 10.29 8.27 8.12
CA ASP A 371 10.61 6.85 8.25
C ASP A 371 10.82 6.44 9.72
N GLY A 372 10.14 5.37 10.13
CA GLY A 372 10.19 4.84 11.51
C GLY A 372 9.33 5.59 12.52
N GLU A 373 8.57 6.61 12.11
CA GLU A 373 7.63 7.32 12.97
C GLU A 373 6.50 6.38 13.44
N MET A 374 6.24 6.32 14.74
CA MET A 374 5.26 5.40 15.34
C MET A 374 4.30 6.07 16.32
N PHE A 375 4.46 7.37 16.55
CA PHE A 375 3.62 8.18 17.42
C PHE A 375 3.77 9.65 17.02
N TYR A 376 2.67 10.39 16.95
CA TYR A 376 2.70 11.81 16.62
C TYR A 376 1.57 12.57 17.29
N MET A 377 1.94 13.58 18.05
CA MET A 377 1.03 14.56 18.68
C MET A 377 1.41 15.98 18.23
N PRO A 378 0.66 16.57 17.28
CA PRO A 378 0.88 17.96 16.87
C PRO A 378 0.45 18.98 17.94
N PHE A 379 -0.46 18.63 18.87
CA PHE A 379 -1.06 19.49 19.87
C PHE A 379 -1.89 20.66 19.32
N ASP A 380 -2.46 20.52 18.14
CA ASP A 380 -3.28 21.52 17.44
C ASP A 380 -4.72 21.63 17.97
N GLY A 381 -4.87 21.73 19.29
CA GLY A 381 -6.15 21.90 19.99
C GLY A 381 -6.70 20.61 20.60
N ASP A 382 -5.98 19.50 20.50
CA ASP A 382 -6.25 18.25 21.21
C ASP A 382 -4.96 17.57 21.71
N ASN A 383 -5.12 16.50 22.48
CA ASN A 383 -4.01 15.70 23.02
C ASN A 383 -4.07 14.28 22.45
N LYS A 384 -4.16 14.17 21.12
CA LYS A 384 -4.36 12.90 20.41
C LYS A 384 -3.07 12.41 19.75
N ASP A 385 -2.76 11.12 19.92
CA ASP A 385 -1.81 10.42 19.06
C ASP A 385 -2.51 10.09 17.73
N LEU A 386 -2.02 10.68 16.65
CA LEU A 386 -2.63 10.52 15.32
C LEU A 386 -2.42 9.13 14.73
N PHE A 387 -1.33 8.40 15.09
CA PHE A 387 -1.11 7.04 14.59
C PHE A 387 -2.13 6.03 15.08
N LYS A 388 -2.54 6.15 16.36
CA LYS A 388 -3.47 5.22 16.98
C LYS A 388 -4.89 5.77 17.09
N ASP A 389 -5.10 7.02 16.64
CA ASP A 389 -6.34 7.77 16.84
C ASP A 389 -6.79 7.74 18.31
N LEU A 390 -5.82 7.87 19.24
CA LEU A 390 -6.01 7.66 20.67
C LEU A 390 -5.76 8.96 21.45
N ASP A 391 -6.74 9.37 22.23
CA ASP A 391 -6.63 10.48 23.15
C ASP A 391 -5.72 10.13 24.34
N ALA A 392 -4.87 11.07 24.77
CA ALA A 392 -4.12 10.96 26.02
C ALA A 392 -5.06 10.87 27.23
N THR A 393 -4.66 10.08 28.22
CA THR A 393 -5.25 10.24 29.55
C THR A 393 -4.68 11.50 30.19
N VAL A 394 -5.54 12.48 30.44
CA VAL A 394 -5.15 13.75 31.09
C VAL A 394 -5.21 13.59 32.60
N VAL A 395 -4.09 13.85 33.27
CA VAL A 395 -4.01 13.95 34.71
C VAL A 395 -3.95 15.44 35.11
N GLY A 396 -4.82 15.87 36.01
CA GLY A 396 -4.94 17.28 36.40
C GLY A 396 -5.62 18.14 35.33
N THR A 397 -5.05 19.31 35.05
CA THR A 397 -5.56 20.28 34.08
C THR A 397 -4.42 20.80 33.22
N THR A 398 -4.22 20.21 32.08
CA THR A 398 -3.31 20.70 31.03
C THR A 398 -4.02 21.75 30.17
N GLY A 399 -3.27 22.53 29.40
CA GLY A 399 -3.81 23.55 28.49
C GLY A 399 -3.10 23.57 27.16
N PHE A 400 -3.46 24.56 26.36
CA PHE A 400 -2.81 24.89 25.11
C PHE A 400 -2.19 26.28 25.21
N ALA A 401 -1.06 26.47 24.52
CA ALA A 401 -0.19 27.65 24.69
C ALA A 401 -0.71 28.91 23.99
N GLY A 402 -1.60 28.76 22.96
CA GLY A 402 -2.03 29.84 22.08
C GLY A 402 -0.91 30.30 21.12
N GLU A 403 0.14 29.54 20.99
CA GLU A 403 1.26 29.69 20.07
C GLU A 403 1.89 28.33 19.77
N SER A 404 2.50 28.17 18.59
CA SER A 404 3.14 26.94 18.11
C SER A 404 4.35 27.25 17.25
N VAL A 405 5.11 26.24 16.88
CA VAL A 405 6.10 26.28 15.79
C VAL A 405 5.43 25.87 14.48
N ALA A 406 4.69 24.77 14.50
CA ALA A 406 3.88 24.34 13.37
C ALA A 406 2.41 24.27 13.80
N GLY A 407 1.50 24.17 12.83
CA GLY A 407 0.08 24.11 13.12
C GLY A 407 -0.52 25.35 13.79
N THR A 408 -1.42 25.13 14.74
CA THR A 408 -2.22 26.22 15.35
C THR A 408 -2.00 26.44 16.83
N ASP A 409 -1.49 25.44 17.56
CA ASP A 409 -1.31 25.49 19.02
C ASP A 409 -0.17 24.56 19.48
N ALA A 410 0.12 24.54 20.76
CA ALA A 410 1.09 23.65 21.41
C ALA A 410 0.59 23.24 22.80
N PHE A 411 1.05 22.12 23.32
CA PHE A 411 0.79 21.69 24.70
C PHE A 411 1.36 22.70 25.69
N ALA A 412 0.55 23.10 26.64
CA ALA A 412 0.99 23.91 27.78
C ALA A 412 0.91 23.12 29.08
N GLY A 413 2.06 22.88 29.70
CA GLY A 413 2.14 22.22 30.99
C GLY A 413 1.42 22.98 32.08
N GLY A 414 0.84 22.26 33.03
CA GLY A 414 0.13 22.80 34.19
C GLY A 414 0.66 22.23 35.51
N ALA A 415 0.44 22.92 36.63
CA ALA A 415 0.81 22.42 37.96
C ALA A 415 0.04 21.11 38.25
N ASP A 416 0.74 20.09 38.75
CA ASP A 416 0.21 18.76 39.05
C ASP A 416 -0.53 18.13 37.85
N SER A 417 -0.13 18.48 36.62
CA SER A 417 -0.84 18.10 35.42
C SER A 417 0.12 17.54 34.33
N TYR A 418 -0.33 16.51 33.64
CA TYR A 418 0.45 15.85 32.58
C TYR A 418 -0.43 14.92 31.75
N LEU A 419 0.13 14.40 30.66
CA LEU A 419 -0.53 13.43 29.81
C LEU A 419 0.10 12.04 29.97
N THR A 420 -0.69 11.00 29.78
CA THR A 420 -0.18 9.62 29.75
C THR A 420 -0.77 8.81 28.61
N PHE A 421 0.05 7.88 28.11
CA PHE A 421 -0.33 6.86 27.14
C PHE A 421 0.18 5.48 27.56
N PRO A 422 -0.53 4.38 27.21
CA PRO A 422 0.02 3.05 27.30
C PRO A 422 1.18 2.87 26.31
N THR A 423 2.22 2.14 26.70
CA THR A 423 3.43 1.94 25.87
C THR A 423 3.31 0.87 24.80
N ASN A 424 2.14 0.26 24.61
CA ASN A 424 1.90 -0.79 23.63
C ASN A 424 2.37 -0.35 22.23
N GLY A 425 3.36 -1.08 21.66
CA GLY A 425 3.97 -0.78 20.38
C GLY A 425 4.95 0.40 20.37
N LEU A 426 5.29 1.00 21.53
CA LEU A 426 6.27 2.08 21.64
C LEU A 426 7.63 1.62 22.22
N THR A 427 7.76 0.35 22.63
CA THR A 427 8.97 -0.21 23.20
C THR A 427 9.73 -1.00 22.14
N THR A 428 10.77 -0.41 21.56
CA THR A 428 11.54 -0.95 20.42
C THR A 428 13.03 -1.02 20.78
N ASP A 429 13.79 -1.89 20.09
CA ASP A 429 15.23 -2.08 20.36
C ASP A 429 16.03 -0.78 20.17
N GLU A 430 15.65 0.02 19.18
CA GLU A 430 16.13 1.38 18.98
C GLU A 430 14.96 2.36 19.18
N PHE A 431 15.25 3.55 19.64
CA PHE A 431 14.20 4.52 19.96
C PHE A 431 14.70 5.95 19.73
N SER A 432 13.84 6.84 19.24
CA SER A 432 14.08 8.27 19.22
C SER A 432 12.83 9.06 19.55
N ALA A 433 13.01 10.24 20.09
CA ALA A 433 11.97 11.26 20.23
C ALA A 433 12.45 12.58 19.62
N THR A 434 11.55 13.30 18.96
CA THR A 434 11.75 14.68 18.51
C THR A 434 10.56 15.54 18.91
N PHE A 435 10.78 16.77 19.28
CA PHE A 435 9.74 17.74 19.62
C PHE A 435 10.30 19.15 19.68
N TRP A 436 9.45 20.13 19.50
CA TRP A 436 9.77 21.51 19.82
C TRP A 436 9.44 21.81 21.28
N TYR A 437 10.30 22.58 21.92
CA TYR A 437 10.20 22.85 23.34
C TYR A 437 10.50 24.33 23.65
N LYS A 438 9.61 24.95 24.42
CA LYS A 438 9.79 26.31 24.90
C LYS A 438 9.86 26.30 26.43
N VAL A 439 11.05 26.46 26.93
CA VAL A 439 11.36 26.25 28.37
C VAL A 439 10.72 27.31 29.27
N ASN A 440 10.05 26.85 30.34
CA ASN A 440 9.63 27.64 31.47
C ASN A 440 10.52 27.27 32.68
N ALA A 441 11.14 28.24 33.31
CA ALA A 441 12.04 27.99 34.47
C ALA A 441 11.30 27.56 35.74
N ALA A 442 10.00 27.72 35.81
CA ALA A 442 9.20 27.32 36.97
C ALA A 442 8.36 26.06 36.64
N PRO A 443 8.47 24.98 37.42
CA PRO A 443 9.41 24.78 38.52
C PRO A 443 10.87 24.68 38.05
N ASP A 444 11.84 24.77 38.95
CA ASP A 444 13.27 24.64 38.65
C ASP A 444 13.68 23.21 38.20
N ARG A 445 12.77 22.23 38.31
CA ARG A 445 12.90 20.84 37.86
C ARG A 445 11.60 20.38 37.25
N GLY A 446 11.67 19.63 36.15
CA GLY A 446 10.52 19.04 35.51
C GLY A 446 10.87 17.78 34.71
N GLY A 447 10.00 16.79 34.73
CA GLY A 447 10.06 15.69 33.80
C GLY A 447 9.42 16.12 32.48
N ILE A 448 9.98 15.69 31.34
CA ILE A 448 9.52 16.06 30.01
C ILE A 448 8.88 14.86 29.34
N LEU A 449 9.67 13.80 29.11
CA LEU A 449 9.22 12.51 28.60
C LEU A 449 9.78 11.39 29.47
N VAL A 450 8.93 10.52 29.99
CA VAL A 450 9.34 9.43 30.88
C VAL A 450 8.59 8.14 30.52
N MET A 451 9.34 7.08 30.25
CA MET A 451 8.87 5.70 30.26
C MET A 451 9.64 4.91 31.31
N GLY A 452 8.95 4.32 32.26
CA GLY A 452 9.60 3.53 33.30
C GLY A 452 8.63 2.65 34.07
N PRO A 453 9.14 1.59 34.71
CA PRO A 453 8.31 0.70 35.51
C PRO A 453 7.92 1.33 36.85
N GLU A 454 6.97 0.70 37.54
CA GLU A 454 6.65 1.03 38.94
C GLU A 454 7.79 0.64 39.88
N ASP A 455 8.09 1.51 40.85
CA ASP A 455 9.09 1.30 41.90
C ASP A 455 8.40 0.73 43.14
N THR A 456 7.81 -0.47 43.01
CA THR A 456 6.97 -1.11 44.05
C THR A 456 7.76 -1.50 45.33
N ASP A 457 9.06 -1.71 45.19
CA ASP A 457 9.93 -2.05 46.33
C ASP A 457 10.33 -0.86 47.19
N ARG A 458 9.97 0.35 46.74
CA ARG A 458 10.31 1.57 47.47
C ARG A 458 9.39 1.77 48.68
N PRO A 459 9.94 2.11 49.83
CA PRO A 459 9.14 2.31 51.07
C PRO A 459 8.04 3.38 50.93
N GLU A 460 8.27 4.40 50.09
CA GLU A 460 7.37 5.52 49.87
C GLU A 460 6.45 5.31 48.65
N PHE A 461 6.38 4.09 48.08
CA PHE A 461 5.47 3.78 46.96
C PHE A 461 4.00 3.96 47.40
N PRO A 462 3.10 4.54 46.60
CA PRO A 462 3.32 5.03 45.24
C PRO A 462 3.80 6.49 45.14
N ASP A 463 3.93 7.22 46.22
CA ASP A 463 4.15 8.68 46.20
C ASP A 463 5.53 9.06 45.67
N ILE A 464 6.55 8.25 45.97
CA ILE A 464 7.92 8.48 45.50
C ILE A 464 8.38 7.29 44.67
N GLN A 465 8.73 7.54 43.44
CA GLN A 465 9.19 6.54 42.48
C GLN A 465 10.48 6.98 41.78
N ASN A 466 11.41 6.06 41.57
CA ASN A 466 12.68 6.30 40.89
C ASN A 466 13.39 5.00 40.47
N LEU A 467 12.67 4.02 39.96
CA LEU A 467 13.29 2.81 39.43
C LEU A 467 13.89 3.12 38.05
N ARG A 468 15.22 3.28 37.97
CA ARG A 468 15.93 3.73 36.76
C ARG A 468 16.58 2.62 35.95
N THR A 469 16.47 1.39 36.38
CA THR A 469 17.08 0.26 35.67
C THR A 469 16.42 -0.06 34.34
N ASN A 470 15.19 0.44 34.08
CA ASN A 470 14.41 0.13 32.89
C ASN A 470 13.81 1.41 32.28
N GLY A 471 13.66 1.45 30.95
CA GLY A 471 13.11 2.57 30.22
C GLY A 471 14.01 3.82 30.19
N PHE A 472 13.43 4.98 29.99
CA PHE A 472 14.16 6.23 29.93
C PHE A 472 13.47 7.36 30.71
N ARG A 473 14.22 8.43 31.02
CA ARG A 473 13.77 9.69 31.59
C ARG A 473 14.49 10.81 30.88
N PHE A 474 13.74 11.66 30.19
CA PHE A 474 14.23 12.93 29.68
C PHE A 474 13.62 14.05 30.50
N PHE A 475 14.47 14.86 31.13
CA PHE A 475 14.07 15.83 32.14
C PHE A 475 15.03 17.01 32.18
N ARG A 476 14.63 18.06 32.89
CA ARG A 476 15.45 19.26 33.14
C ARG A 476 15.57 19.59 34.61
N GLU A 477 16.65 20.30 34.95
CA GLU A 477 16.88 20.90 36.26
C GLU A 477 17.79 22.11 36.15
N GLY A 478 17.59 23.08 37.03
CA GLY A 478 18.40 24.31 37.01
C GLY A 478 17.84 25.44 37.85
N ASP A 479 17.89 26.65 37.32
CA ASP A 479 17.37 27.86 37.92
C ASP A 479 16.71 28.77 36.88
N ALA A 480 16.31 29.97 37.28
CA ALA A 480 15.60 30.93 36.41
C ALA A 480 16.41 31.39 35.19
N THR A 481 17.72 31.22 35.18
CA THR A 481 18.62 31.67 34.11
C THR A 481 19.31 30.54 33.36
N ARG A 482 19.23 29.33 33.88
CA ARG A 482 19.93 28.19 33.32
C ARG A 482 19.19 26.88 33.66
N GLN A 483 18.66 26.22 32.64
CA GLN A 483 18.05 24.89 32.71
C GLN A 483 18.90 23.89 31.94
N VAL A 484 19.35 22.81 32.59
CA VAL A 484 20.15 21.73 31.99
C VAL A 484 19.27 20.52 31.74
N PHE A 485 19.36 19.98 30.54
CA PHE A 485 18.59 18.82 30.11
C PHE A 485 19.42 17.55 30.16
N LYS A 486 18.82 16.47 30.61
CA LYS A 486 19.49 15.20 30.86
C LYS A 486 18.64 14.04 30.35
N LEU A 487 19.31 13.06 29.76
CA LEU A 487 18.73 11.76 29.45
C LEU A 487 19.32 10.69 30.38
N ASN A 488 18.45 9.91 31.02
CA ASN A 488 18.80 8.71 31.76
C ASN A 488 18.17 7.51 31.09
N VAL A 489 18.92 6.44 30.84
CA VAL A 489 18.46 5.20 30.17
C VAL A 489 18.78 4.00 31.04
N GLY A 490 17.77 3.17 31.32
CA GLY A 490 17.89 1.93 32.08
C GLY A 490 18.28 0.75 31.17
N ARG A 491 19.20 -0.11 31.68
CA ARG A 491 19.80 -1.23 30.93
C ARG A 491 19.51 -2.60 31.54
N GLY A 492 18.53 -2.68 32.45
CA GLY A 492 18.19 -3.89 33.19
C GLY A 492 19.07 -4.08 34.45
N ASP A 493 20.37 -4.03 34.28
CA ASP A 493 21.37 -4.18 35.38
C ASP A 493 21.84 -2.87 36.01
N GLY A 494 21.42 -1.74 35.45
CA GLY A 494 21.80 -0.41 35.89
C GLY A 494 21.24 0.67 34.97
N ASP A 495 21.81 1.87 35.08
CA ASP A 495 21.40 3.02 34.28
C ASP A 495 22.60 3.79 33.70
N SER A 496 22.40 4.45 32.56
CA SER A 496 23.38 5.34 31.94
C SER A 496 22.86 6.77 31.92
N TRP A 497 23.78 7.73 32.03
CA TRP A 497 23.47 9.16 32.07
C TRP A 497 24.13 9.91 30.95
N PHE A 498 23.33 10.72 30.25
CA PHE A 498 23.77 11.61 29.19
C PHE A 498 23.49 13.05 29.61
N ASP A 499 24.48 13.67 30.20
CA ASP A 499 24.46 15.04 30.75
C ASP A 499 25.52 15.87 30.00
N GLY A 500 25.07 16.77 29.13
CA GLY A 500 25.95 17.63 28.35
C GLY A 500 26.45 18.88 29.10
N GLY A 501 26.04 19.05 30.34
CA GLY A 501 26.43 20.22 31.15
C GLY A 501 26.02 21.54 30.49
N ASP A 502 27.02 22.41 30.20
CA ASP A 502 26.74 23.71 29.56
C ASP A 502 26.27 23.62 28.12
N ALA A 503 26.67 22.56 27.38
CA ALA A 503 26.21 22.34 26.02
C ALA A 503 24.73 21.97 25.96
N ALA A 504 24.21 21.27 26.99
CA ALA A 504 22.80 20.88 27.13
C ALA A 504 22.02 21.85 28.03
N ALA A 505 22.40 23.11 28.09
CA ALA A 505 21.75 24.14 28.93
C ALA A 505 21.06 25.21 28.08
N LEU A 506 19.88 25.64 28.51
CA LEU A 506 19.13 26.76 27.91
C LEU A 506 18.91 27.85 28.97
N ASP A 507 18.95 29.11 28.53
CA ASP A 507 18.48 30.25 29.32
C ASP A 507 17.00 30.51 29.01
N PRO A 508 16.08 30.26 29.96
CA PRO A 508 14.64 30.42 29.73
C PRO A 508 14.21 31.83 29.27
N GLY A 509 15.02 32.84 29.65
CA GLY A 509 14.74 34.24 29.27
C GLY A 509 15.03 34.56 27.80
N THR A 510 15.82 33.75 27.10
CA THR A 510 16.33 34.05 25.77
C THR A 510 16.19 32.91 24.75
N ALA A 511 15.97 31.66 25.16
CA ALA A 511 16.03 30.50 24.28
C ALA A 511 14.91 30.42 23.22
N GLY A 512 13.70 30.92 23.53
CA GLY A 512 12.55 30.76 22.62
C GLY A 512 12.20 29.27 22.42
N TRP A 513 11.69 28.93 21.22
CA TRP A 513 11.47 27.55 20.81
C TRP A 513 12.79 26.91 20.38
N VAL A 514 13.07 25.71 20.86
CA VAL A 514 14.24 24.88 20.54
C VAL A 514 13.78 23.51 20.11
N HIS A 515 14.25 23.02 18.97
CA HIS A 515 13.98 21.65 18.55
C HIS A 515 14.85 20.69 19.36
N MET A 516 14.23 19.84 20.12
CA MET A 516 14.88 18.83 20.96
C MET A 516 14.73 17.46 20.35
N ALA A 517 15.78 16.66 20.44
CA ALA A 517 15.72 15.25 20.14
C ALA A 517 16.62 14.44 21.07
N PHE A 518 16.28 13.18 21.24
CA PHE A 518 17.21 12.19 21.77
C PHE A 518 17.07 10.87 21.03
N THR A 519 18.17 10.14 20.94
CA THR A 519 18.26 8.83 20.29
C THR A 519 18.82 7.81 21.24
N ILE A 520 18.31 6.58 21.17
CA ILE A 520 18.76 5.41 21.92
C ILE A 520 18.95 4.28 20.92
N SER A 521 20.19 3.76 20.80
CA SER A 521 20.50 2.58 20.01
C SER A 521 20.95 1.42 20.91
N GLY A 522 21.29 0.27 20.32
CA GLY A 522 21.85 -0.86 21.07
C GLY A 522 23.21 -0.59 21.70
N SER A 523 23.93 0.48 21.26
CA SER A 523 25.30 0.78 21.69
C SER A 523 25.50 2.21 22.22
N ASP A 524 24.62 3.16 21.88
CA ASP A 524 24.85 4.58 22.12
C ASP A 524 23.53 5.30 22.42
N ALA A 525 23.61 6.43 23.10
CA ALA A 525 22.52 7.39 23.18
C ALA A 525 23.05 8.82 23.06
N ALA A 526 22.23 9.70 22.47
CA ALA A 526 22.59 11.09 22.26
C ALA A 526 21.40 12.03 22.47
N VAL A 527 21.69 13.29 22.84
CA VAL A 527 20.74 14.38 22.96
C VAL A 527 21.12 15.48 21.98
N TYR A 528 20.13 16.06 21.33
CA TYR A 528 20.32 17.09 20.31
C TYR A 528 19.48 18.32 20.60
N PHE A 529 20.05 19.51 20.35
CA PHE A 529 19.34 20.79 20.31
C PHE A 529 19.50 21.38 18.91
N ASP A 530 18.41 21.77 18.28
CA ASP A 530 18.38 22.32 16.91
C ASP A 530 19.14 21.47 15.87
N GLY A 531 19.14 20.15 16.07
CA GLY A 531 19.84 19.20 15.23
C GLY A 531 21.34 19.04 15.49
N GLU A 532 21.89 19.69 16.55
CA GLU A 532 23.29 19.56 16.95
C GLU A 532 23.42 18.73 18.23
N VAL A 533 24.39 17.84 18.29
CA VAL A 533 24.65 16.98 19.45
C VAL A 533 25.11 17.83 20.65
N VAL A 534 24.40 17.74 21.77
CA VAL A 534 24.74 18.43 23.03
C VAL A 534 25.18 17.47 24.14
N ALA A 535 24.81 16.20 24.05
CA ALA A 535 25.29 15.12 24.90
C ALA A 535 25.29 13.80 24.11
N GLN A 536 26.28 12.96 24.32
CA GLN A 536 26.33 11.61 23.76
C GLN A 536 27.21 10.68 24.57
N GLY A 537 27.00 9.39 24.47
CA GLY A 537 27.82 8.39 25.13
C GLY A 537 27.42 6.97 24.77
N THR A 538 28.22 6.02 25.26
CA THR A 538 27.95 4.59 25.03
C THR A 538 26.84 4.09 25.96
N LEU A 539 26.05 3.18 25.43
CA LEU A 539 24.96 2.46 26.10
C LEU A 539 25.19 0.96 25.92
N ASP A 540 25.81 0.30 26.90
CA ASP A 540 26.10 -1.13 26.81
C ASP A 540 24.81 -1.94 26.96
N GLY A 541 24.37 -2.59 25.86
CA GLY A 541 23.24 -3.51 25.83
C GLY A 541 21.88 -2.88 25.50
N GLY A 542 21.83 -1.60 25.12
CA GLY A 542 20.57 -0.94 24.76
C GLY A 542 19.68 -0.61 25.96
N VAL A 543 18.43 -0.23 25.68
CA VAL A 543 17.41 0.05 26.70
C VAL A 543 16.67 -1.22 27.10
N ASP A 544 16.45 -1.42 28.40
CA ASP A 544 15.57 -2.47 28.91
C ASP A 544 14.17 -1.91 29.18
N TRP A 545 13.17 -2.43 28.51
CA TRP A 545 11.78 -1.99 28.62
C TRP A 545 10.95 -2.80 29.63
N THR A 546 11.55 -3.73 30.36
CA THR A 546 10.82 -4.61 31.31
C THR A 546 10.01 -3.79 32.31
N GLY A 547 8.70 -4.00 32.34
CA GLY A 547 7.76 -3.33 33.21
C GLY A 547 7.41 -1.88 32.83
N CYS A 548 7.92 -1.35 31.73
CA CYS A 548 7.57 -0.03 31.22
C CYS A 548 6.19 -0.07 30.55
N ASP A 549 5.15 0.32 31.22
CA ASP A 549 3.75 0.24 30.79
C ASP A 549 3.13 1.61 30.43
N LEU A 550 3.81 2.70 30.77
CA LEU A 550 3.28 4.05 30.66
C LEU A 550 4.31 5.04 30.11
N LEU A 551 3.92 5.82 29.11
CA LEU A 551 4.59 7.04 28.68
C LEU A 551 3.96 8.22 29.40
N SER A 552 4.76 9.06 30.08
CA SER A 552 4.35 10.33 30.66
C SER A 552 4.93 11.50 29.86
N ILE A 553 4.10 12.50 29.54
CA ILE A 553 4.44 13.71 28.78
C ILE A 553 4.17 14.94 29.67
N GLY A 554 5.15 15.81 29.77
CA GLY A 554 5.08 17.03 30.59
C GLY A 554 5.23 16.79 32.11
N SER A 555 5.67 15.58 32.51
CA SER A 555 5.95 15.26 33.93
C SER A 555 6.85 14.03 34.08
N GLY A 556 7.58 13.97 35.20
CA GLY A 556 8.18 12.74 35.69
C GLY A 556 7.20 11.80 36.40
N ALA A 557 6.06 12.33 36.85
CA ALA A 557 5.02 11.51 37.47
C ALA A 557 4.31 10.61 36.41
N PRO A 558 3.88 9.40 36.83
CA PRO A 558 4.00 8.82 38.16
C PRO A 558 5.31 8.05 38.41
N ARG A 559 6.19 7.87 37.40
CA ARG A 559 7.30 6.90 37.41
C ARG A 559 8.65 7.48 37.84
N PHE A 560 8.81 8.83 37.88
CA PHE A 560 10.05 9.52 38.21
C PHE A 560 9.78 10.76 39.08
N THR A 561 9.32 10.57 40.31
CA THR A 561 8.89 11.64 41.22
C THR A 561 9.93 12.01 42.27
N GLN A 562 10.86 11.10 42.54
CA GLN A 562 11.97 11.44 43.45
C GLN A 562 12.75 12.65 42.91
N TRP A 563 13.21 13.49 43.73
CA TRP A 563 13.92 14.73 43.39
C TRP A 563 13.04 15.83 42.80
N ASN A 564 11.70 15.71 42.93
CA ASN A 564 10.72 16.68 42.44
C ASN A 564 10.75 16.91 40.93
N HIS A 565 11.09 15.90 40.15
CA HIS A 565 10.87 15.93 38.69
C HIS A 565 9.39 15.66 38.40
N LEU A 566 8.54 16.57 38.83
CA LEU A 566 7.10 16.52 38.67
C LEU A 566 6.68 17.24 37.38
N SER A 567 5.52 17.87 37.37
CA SER A 567 4.97 18.56 36.21
C SER A 567 5.88 19.67 35.70
N ASP A 568 6.08 19.70 34.40
CA ASP A 568 6.80 20.74 33.69
C ASP A 568 5.78 21.78 33.15
N LEU A 569 6.03 23.05 33.35
CA LEU A 569 5.17 24.14 32.91
C LEU A 569 5.63 24.75 31.58
N SER A 570 6.48 24.04 30.87
CA SER A 570 6.97 24.41 29.55
C SER A 570 5.95 24.08 28.47
N TYR A 571 6.20 24.52 27.24
CA TYR A 571 5.41 24.17 26.09
C TYR A 571 6.09 23.10 25.28
N ILE A 572 5.30 22.19 24.70
CA ILE A 572 5.74 21.11 23.81
C ILE A 572 4.92 21.18 22.53
N ASP A 573 5.58 21.07 21.38
CA ASP A 573 4.93 21.08 20.07
C ASP A 573 5.53 19.99 19.18
N GLU A 574 4.76 19.44 18.25
CA GLU A 574 5.22 18.48 17.25
C GLU A 574 5.93 17.24 17.84
N LEU A 575 5.38 16.64 18.89
CA LEU A 575 6.00 15.46 19.53
C LEU A 575 5.86 14.22 18.65
N ARG A 576 7.00 13.67 18.23
CA ARG A 576 7.11 12.41 17.47
C ARG A 576 8.01 11.41 18.16
N LEU A 577 7.62 10.12 18.12
CA LEU A 577 8.46 9.00 18.55
C LEU A 577 8.73 8.06 17.37
N TYR A 578 9.91 7.44 17.38
CA TYR A 578 10.41 6.61 16.28
C TYR A 578 10.91 5.26 16.79
N ASN A 579 10.73 4.22 15.97
CA ASN A 579 11.23 2.85 16.23
C ASN A 579 12.68 2.63 15.77
N LYS A 580 13.44 3.69 15.59
CA LYS A 580 14.85 3.68 15.16
C LYS A 580 15.64 4.75 15.88
N ALA A 581 16.96 4.58 15.95
CA ALA A 581 17.89 5.62 16.35
C ALA A 581 18.15 6.56 15.16
N LEU A 582 17.51 7.73 15.15
CA LEU A 582 17.65 8.71 14.08
C LEU A 582 19.09 9.21 13.95
N SER A 583 19.57 9.35 12.74
CA SER A 583 20.81 10.07 12.45
C SER A 583 20.64 11.58 12.64
N GLN A 584 21.75 12.29 12.86
CA GLN A 584 21.72 13.75 12.96
C GLN A 584 21.09 14.42 11.75
N GLN A 585 21.33 13.90 10.54
CA GLN A 585 20.75 14.43 9.31
C GLN A 585 19.22 14.26 9.27
N GLU A 586 18.70 13.13 9.72
CA GLU A 586 17.25 12.91 9.82
C GLU A 586 16.61 13.88 10.82
N ILE A 587 17.23 14.08 11.99
CA ILE A 587 16.77 15.05 12.99
C ILE A 587 16.74 16.48 12.41
N GLN A 588 17.78 16.87 11.64
CA GLN A 588 17.81 18.16 10.95
C GLN A 588 16.73 18.27 9.87
N ASN A 589 16.45 17.20 9.14
CA ASN A 589 15.38 17.17 8.14
C ASN A 589 14.00 17.32 8.78
N ILE A 590 13.74 16.62 9.89
CA ILE A 590 12.49 16.71 10.67
C ILE A 590 12.30 18.15 11.16
N ARG A 591 13.31 18.72 11.84
CA ARG A 591 13.30 20.10 12.28
C ARG A 591 12.98 21.12 11.18
N ASN A 592 13.56 20.92 10.00
CA ASN A 592 13.36 21.83 8.88
C ASN A 592 12.00 21.67 8.19
N ALA A 593 11.36 20.52 8.33
CA ALA A 593 10.03 20.28 7.81
C ALA A 593 8.92 20.94 8.63
N ASP A 594 9.15 21.14 9.92
CA ASP A 594 8.21 21.82 10.84
C ASP A 594 8.27 23.36 10.71
N LEU A 595 9.32 23.93 10.09
CA LEU A 595 9.52 25.38 9.94
C LEU A 595 8.92 25.93 8.64
#